data_28d61ae8f756b94ed5964e110e578276
#
_entry.id   28d61ae8f756b94ed5964e110e578276
#
_cell.length_a   1.000
_cell.length_b   1.000
_cell.length_c   1.000
_cell.angle_alpha   90.00
_cell.angle_beta   90.00
_cell.angle_gamma   90.00
#
_symmetry.space_group_name_H-M   'P 1'
#
loop_
_entity.id
_entity.type
_entity.pdbx_description
1 polymer ?
#
loop_
_entity_poly.entity_id
_entity_poly.type
_entity_poly.pdbx_seq_one_letter_code
_entity_poly.pdbx_strand_id
1 'polypeptide(L)'
;AVGRLLDGIARRLDLAERAEITLEANPGTAEAERFADYRAAGVNRLSLGVQSLDDACLVALGRIHSADEAVAAYRLARSAGFDNVNLDLMYGLPGQDIAGALRDLESLIGLGPDHVSWYQLTLEPNTRFYQRPPVLPDDDSLEDMMEAGQSLLADAAFRQYEISAYAGVGRQARHNLNYWQFGDYLGIGAGAHGKLTSTGCQVRRTIKRRHPLAYLDDIARGSVQSAYRVTEDELPVEFFLNALRLTEGVSVATFVQ
;
A
#
# COMPACT_ATOMS: atom_id res chain seq x y z
N ALA A 1 -10.51 3.48 18.81
CA ALA A 1 -9.10 3.95 18.74
C ALA A 1 -8.92 4.87 17.53
N VAL A 2 -9.28 4.43 16.31
CA VAL A 2 -9.13 5.18 15.04
C VAL A 2 -9.79 6.55 15.11
N GLY A 3 -11.07 6.65 15.53
CA GLY A 3 -11.78 7.92 15.65
C GLY A 3 -11.03 8.92 16.55
N ARG A 4 -10.57 8.49 17.74
CA ARG A 4 -9.78 9.38 18.63
C ARG A 4 -8.48 9.87 18.01
N LEU A 5 -7.84 9.04 17.16
CA LEU A 5 -6.64 9.44 16.42
C LEU A 5 -6.98 10.52 15.39
N LEU A 6 -8.00 10.29 14.57
CA LEU A 6 -8.44 11.22 13.54
C LEU A 6 -8.92 12.55 14.15
N ASP A 7 -9.70 12.51 15.23
CA ASP A 7 -10.09 13.70 16.02
C ASP A 7 -8.86 14.45 16.56
N GLY A 8 -7.86 13.72 17.01
CA GLY A 8 -6.60 14.28 17.51
C GLY A 8 -5.80 14.99 16.42
N ILE A 9 -5.80 14.45 15.21
CA ILE A 9 -5.15 15.03 14.02
C ILE A 9 -5.93 16.29 13.58
N ALA A 10 -7.25 16.18 13.42
CA ALA A 10 -8.12 17.27 12.98
C ALA A 10 -8.07 18.50 13.91
N ARG A 11 -7.83 18.29 15.21
CA ARG A 11 -7.64 19.41 16.17
C ARG A 11 -6.30 20.12 16.04
N ARG A 12 -5.32 19.55 15.34
CA ARG A 12 -3.94 20.06 15.24
C ARG A 12 -3.53 20.49 13.85
N LEU A 13 -4.20 19.95 12.86
CA LEU A 13 -3.90 20.18 11.45
C LEU A 13 -5.19 20.60 10.74
N ASP A 14 -5.07 21.52 9.83
CA ASP A 14 -6.16 21.89 8.94
C ASP A 14 -6.24 20.84 7.82
N LEU A 15 -7.25 19.97 7.93
CA LEU A 15 -7.47 18.89 6.98
C LEU A 15 -8.26 19.41 5.78
N ALA A 16 -7.79 19.07 4.58
CA ALA A 16 -8.54 19.36 3.37
C ALA A 16 -9.93 18.71 3.43
N GLU A 17 -10.96 19.40 2.97
CA GLU A 17 -12.36 18.94 2.98
C GLU A 17 -12.55 17.56 2.36
N ARG A 18 -11.74 17.24 1.34
CA ARG A 18 -11.73 15.95 0.64
C ARG A 18 -10.44 15.16 0.89
N ALA A 19 -9.92 15.22 2.11
CA ALA A 19 -8.76 14.39 2.47
C ALA A 19 -9.06 12.91 2.27
N GLU A 20 -8.14 12.18 1.64
CA GLU A 20 -8.19 10.72 1.59
C GLU A 20 -7.70 10.17 2.93
N ILE A 21 -8.53 9.37 3.57
CA ILE A 21 -8.21 8.69 4.83
C ILE A 21 -8.29 7.20 4.56
N THR A 22 -7.12 6.62 4.28
CA THR A 22 -7.00 5.19 3.95
C THR A 22 -6.70 4.38 5.21
N LEU A 23 -7.37 3.24 5.35
CA LEU A 23 -7.04 2.19 6.30
C LEU A 23 -6.62 0.94 5.53
N GLU A 24 -5.44 0.43 5.86
CA GLU A 24 -4.99 -0.88 5.39
C GLU A 24 -5.44 -1.95 6.38
N ALA A 25 -6.06 -3.01 5.89
CA ALA A 25 -6.63 -4.08 6.71
C ALA A 25 -6.36 -5.45 6.10
N ASN A 26 -6.26 -6.46 6.97
CA ASN A 26 -6.30 -7.85 6.53
C ASN A 26 -7.77 -8.30 6.44
N PRO A 27 -8.11 -9.21 5.51
CA PRO A 27 -9.49 -9.65 5.31
C PRO A 27 -9.99 -10.65 6.37
N GLY A 28 -9.44 -10.61 7.59
CA GLY A 28 -9.93 -11.44 8.70
C GLY A 28 -11.26 -10.95 9.25
N THR A 29 -12.12 -11.87 9.72
CA THR A 29 -13.47 -11.60 10.20
C THR A 29 -13.53 -10.53 11.28
N ALA A 30 -12.61 -10.55 12.24
CA ALA A 30 -12.57 -9.59 13.36
C ALA A 30 -12.33 -8.12 12.93
N GLU A 31 -11.66 -7.89 11.81
CA GLU A 31 -11.45 -6.54 11.25
C GLU A 31 -12.63 -6.13 10.39
N ALA A 32 -13.16 -7.05 9.59
CA ALA A 32 -14.28 -6.79 8.69
C ALA A 32 -15.55 -6.34 9.46
N GLU A 33 -15.81 -6.92 10.62
CA GLU A 33 -16.92 -6.51 11.51
C GLU A 33 -16.85 -5.04 11.95
N ARG A 34 -15.65 -4.42 11.88
CA ARG A 34 -15.43 -3.03 12.31
C ARG A 34 -15.45 -2.02 11.16
N PHE A 35 -15.66 -2.45 9.93
CA PHE A 35 -15.60 -1.54 8.77
C PHE A 35 -16.63 -0.41 8.87
N ALA A 36 -17.84 -0.69 9.38
CA ALA A 36 -18.84 0.34 9.64
C ALA A 36 -18.36 1.38 10.66
N ASP A 37 -17.69 0.95 11.73
CA ASP A 37 -17.12 1.84 12.74
C ASP A 37 -15.98 2.69 12.16
N TYR A 38 -15.12 2.12 11.31
CA TYR A 38 -14.08 2.86 10.65
C TYR A 38 -14.64 3.89 9.67
N ARG A 39 -15.68 3.53 8.92
CA ARG A 39 -16.40 4.45 8.04
C ARG A 39 -17.01 5.61 8.81
N ALA A 40 -17.70 5.32 9.92
CA ALA A 40 -18.27 6.32 10.81
C ALA A 40 -17.22 7.22 11.46
N ALA A 41 -16.00 6.71 11.69
CA ALA A 41 -14.88 7.49 12.22
C ALA A 41 -14.24 8.42 11.18
N GLY A 42 -14.62 8.34 9.90
CA GLY A 42 -14.12 9.20 8.84
C GLY A 42 -13.14 8.52 7.85
N VAL A 43 -12.83 7.23 8.02
CA VAL A 43 -12.09 6.48 6.99
C VAL A 43 -12.93 6.43 5.72
N ASN A 44 -12.36 6.80 4.58
CA ASN A 44 -13.10 6.89 3.31
C ASN A 44 -12.49 6.06 2.18
N ARG A 45 -11.38 5.37 2.43
CA ARG A 45 -10.76 4.39 1.54
C ARG A 45 -10.27 3.19 2.34
N LEU A 46 -10.50 1.97 1.83
CA LEU A 46 -9.92 0.73 2.38
C LEU A 46 -8.91 0.13 1.41
N SER A 47 -7.85 -0.47 1.95
CA SER A 47 -6.93 -1.35 1.23
C SER A 47 -6.96 -2.70 1.90
N LEU A 48 -7.37 -3.75 1.18
CA LEU A 48 -7.52 -5.10 1.72
C LEU A 48 -6.43 -6.01 1.17
N GLY A 49 -5.61 -6.55 2.05
CA GLY A 49 -4.52 -7.46 1.73
C GLY A 49 -5.00 -8.87 1.39
N VAL A 50 -5.67 -9.05 0.26
CA VAL A 50 -6.21 -10.33 -0.23
C VAL A 50 -5.09 -11.32 -0.55
N GLN A 51 -4.10 -10.88 -1.29
CA GLN A 51 -2.88 -11.57 -1.72
C GLN A 51 -3.11 -12.68 -2.75
N SER A 52 -4.12 -13.52 -2.63
CA SER A 52 -4.58 -14.52 -3.58
C SER A 52 -6.03 -14.89 -3.30
N LEU A 53 -6.73 -15.42 -4.29
CA LEU A 53 -8.04 -16.07 -4.16
C LEU A 53 -7.95 -17.59 -4.35
N ASP A 54 -6.73 -18.12 -4.30
CA ASP A 54 -6.42 -19.56 -4.23
C ASP A 54 -5.94 -19.91 -2.82
N ASP A 55 -6.67 -20.80 -2.14
CA ASP A 55 -6.35 -21.18 -0.75
C ASP A 55 -5.00 -21.87 -0.62
N ALA A 56 -4.53 -22.60 -1.64
CA ALA A 56 -3.22 -23.23 -1.61
C ALA A 56 -2.10 -22.16 -1.65
N CYS A 57 -2.27 -21.13 -2.45
CA CYS A 57 -1.37 -19.98 -2.49
C CYS A 57 -1.38 -19.21 -1.16
N LEU A 58 -2.56 -18.97 -0.57
CA LEU A 58 -2.68 -18.32 0.74
C LEU A 58 -1.96 -19.09 1.84
N VAL A 59 -2.13 -20.43 1.89
CA VAL A 59 -1.41 -21.30 2.82
C VAL A 59 0.10 -21.24 2.60
N ALA A 60 0.56 -21.26 1.36
CA ALA A 60 1.97 -21.15 1.01
C ALA A 60 2.57 -19.82 1.49
N LEU A 61 1.81 -18.72 1.37
CA LEU A 61 2.17 -17.39 1.89
C LEU A 61 2.12 -17.31 3.43
N GLY A 62 1.55 -18.31 4.11
CA GLY A 62 1.34 -18.27 5.55
C GLY A 62 0.23 -17.34 6.00
N ARG A 63 -0.73 -17.08 5.10
CA ARG A 63 -1.92 -16.29 5.45
C ARG A 63 -2.87 -17.11 6.28
N ILE A 64 -3.58 -16.43 7.20
CA ILE A 64 -4.53 -17.08 8.13
C ILE A 64 -5.98 -17.04 7.61
N HIS A 65 -6.28 -16.18 6.62
CA HIS A 65 -7.59 -16.08 6.00
C HIS A 65 -7.67 -16.97 4.74
N SER A 66 -8.88 -17.36 4.40
CA SER A 66 -9.23 -18.07 3.16
C SER A 66 -9.66 -17.08 2.05
N ALA A 67 -9.76 -17.59 0.83
CA ALA A 67 -10.31 -16.84 -0.31
C ALA A 67 -11.75 -16.39 -0.04
N ASP A 68 -12.59 -17.26 0.54
CA ASP A 68 -13.97 -16.92 0.90
C ASP A 68 -14.05 -15.81 1.95
N GLU A 69 -13.16 -15.82 2.95
CA GLU A 69 -13.08 -14.75 3.95
C GLU A 69 -12.65 -13.42 3.32
N ALA A 70 -11.72 -13.45 2.35
CA ALA A 70 -11.30 -12.26 1.61
C ALA A 70 -12.46 -11.65 0.80
N VAL A 71 -13.22 -12.49 0.10
CA VAL A 71 -14.42 -12.07 -0.65
C VAL A 71 -15.49 -11.53 0.29
N ALA A 72 -15.72 -12.20 1.43
CA ALA A 72 -16.69 -11.75 2.43
C ALA A 72 -16.28 -10.39 3.03
N ALA A 73 -15.00 -10.18 3.35
CA ALA A 73 -14.48 -8.91 3.84
C ALA A 73 -14.70 -7.77 2.82
N TYR A 74 -14.44 -8.01 1.54
CA TYR A 74 -14.73 -7.03 0.49
C TYR A 74 -16.21 -6.65 0.44
N ARG A 75 -17.12 -7.64 0.48
CA ARG A 75 -18.58 -7.41 0.49
C ARG A 75 -19.03 -6.63 1.71
N LEU A 76 -18.46 -6.93 2.89
CA LEU A 76 -18.71 -6.17 4.12
C LEU A 76 -18.22 -4.73 4.02
N ALA A 77 -17.05 -4.48 3.40
CA ALA A 77 -16.56 -3.14 3.15
C ALA A 77 -17.54 -2.33 2.27
N ARG A 78 -18.04 -2.92 1.19
CA ARG A 78 -19.06 -2.30 0.34
C ARG A 78 -20.38 -2.04 1.10
N SER A 79 -20.84 -3.01 1.89
CA SER A 79 -22.04 -2.88 2.72
C SER A 79 -21.90 -1.80 3.81
N ALA A 80 -20.68 -1.57 4.31
CA ALA A 80 -20.37 -0.50 5.25
C ALA A 80 -20.30 0.90 4.59
N GLY A 81 -20.50 0.99 3.27
CA GLY A 81 -20.56 2.25 2.53
C GLY A 81 -19.18 2.76 2.05
N PHE A 82 -18.18 1.89 1.93
CA PHE A 82 -16.93 2.26 1.24
C PHE A 82 -17.14 2.20 -0.26
N ASP A 83 -16.95 3.33 -0.92
CA ASP A 83 -17.01 3.52 -2.36
C ASP A 83 -15.61 3.62 -3.02
N ASN A 84 -14.56 3.45 -2.23
CA ASN A 84 -13.17 3.41 -2.66
C ASN A 84 -12.44 2.28 -1.93
N VAL A 85 -12.30 1.14 -2.61
CA VAL A 85 -11.68 -0.07 -2.05
C VAL A 85 -10.60 -0.56 -2.99
N ASN A 86 -9.40 -0.70 -2.43
CA ASN A 86 -8.28 -1.37 -3.08
C ASN A 86 -8.21 -2.82 -2.62
N LEU A 87 -7.88 -3.71 -3.54
CA LEU A 87 -7.54 -5.11 -3.27
C LEU A 87 -6.07 -5.35 -3.66
N ASP A 88 -5.28 -5.83 -2.72
CA ASP A 88 -3.90 -6.23 -2.96
C ASP A 88 -3.87 -7.69 -3.42
N LEU A 89 -3.26 -7.96 -4.56
CA LEU A 89 -3.09 -9.28 -5.13
C LEU A 89 -1.63 -9.49 -5.55
N MET A 90 -1.12 -10.68 -5.29
CA MET A 90 0.24 -11.05 -5.65
C MET A 90 0.25 -12.04 -6.82
N TYR A 91 1.32 -11.99 -7.61
CA TYR A 91 1.63 -13.03 -8.60
C TYR A 91 3.06 -13.56 -8.39
N GLY A 92 3.40 -14.62 -9.11
CA GLY A 92 4.69 -15.29 -8.94
C GLY A 92 4.77 -16.05 -7.62
N LEU A 93 3.64 -16.57 -7.14
CA LEU A 93 3.55 -17.31 -5.90
C LEU A 93 4.14 -18.72 -6.02
N PRO A 94 4.54 -19.37 -4.91
CA PRO A 94 5.03 -20.74 -4.93
C PRO A 94 4.02 -21.69 -5.58
N GLY A 95 4.43 -22.35 -6.67
CA GLY A 95 3.60 -23.30 -7.42
C GLY A 95 2.54 -22.67 -8.33
N GLN A 96 2.49 -21.33 -8.44
CA GLN A 96 1.56 -20.64 -9.32
C GLN A 96 2.08 -20.66 -10.77
N ASP A 97 1.22 -21.02 -11.70
CA ASP A 97 1.44 -20.86 -13.14
C ASP A 97 0.71 -19.63 -13.68
N ILE A 98 0.94 -19.30 -14.95
CA ILE A 98 0.31 -18.14 -15.61
C ILE A 98 -1.21 -18.23 -15.53
N ALA A 99 -1.78 -19.41 -15.80
CA ALA A 99 -3.23 -19.61 -15.74
C ALA A 99 -3.78 -19.40 -14.32
N GLY A 100 -3.03 -19.80 -13.28
CA GLY A 100 -3.38 -19.56 -11.89
C GLY A 100 -3.36 -18.07 -11.52
N ALA A 101 -2.32 -17.34 -11.93
CA ALA A 101 -2.20 -15.91 -11.70
C ALA A 101 -3.33 -15.11 -12.38
N LEU A 102 -3.68 -15.48 -13.61
CA LEU A 102 -4.77 -14.83 -14.35
C LEU A 102 -6.14 -15.16 -13.76
N ARG A 103 -6.40 -16.43 -13.35
CA ARG A 103 -7.67 -16.78 -12.67
C ARG A 103 -7.86 -16.00 -11.37
N ASP A 104 -6.80 -15.81 -10.58
CA ASP A 104 -6.82 -14.97 -9.37
C ASP A 104 -7.21 -13.53 -9.71
N LEU A 105 -6.56 -12.96 -10.72
CA LEU A 105 -6.78 -11.59 -11.14
C LEU A 105 -8.18 -11.39 -11.74
N GLU A 106 -8.67 -12.30 -12.61
CA GLU A 106 -10.01 -12.29 -13.15
C GLU A 106 -11.08 -12.34 -12.06
N SER A 107 -10.88 -13.24 -11.09
CA SER A 107 -11.79 -13.39 -9.94
C SER A 107 -11.85 -12.11 -9.11
N LEU A 108 -10.69 -11.47 -8.87
CA LEU A 108 -10.60 -10.21 -8.14
C LEU A 108 -11.25 -9.06 -8.91
N ILE A 109 -11.01 -8.93 -10.22
CA ILE A 109 -11.65 -7.94 -11.09
C ILE A 109 -13.18 -8.13 -11.08
N GLY A 110 -13.63 -9.38 -11.10
CA GLY A 110 -15.07 -9.73 -11.02
C GLY A 110 -15.76 -9.26 -9.74
N LEU A 111 -15.04 -8.99 -8.67
CA LEU A 111 -15.60 -8.35 -7.46
C LEU A 111 -15.94 -6.87 -7.68
N GLY A 112 -15.32 -6.19 -8.63
CA GLY A 112 -15.54 -4.78 -8.95
C GLY A 112 -14.84 -3.82 -7.96
N PRO A 113 -13.54 -3.97 -7.66
CA PRO A 113 -12.81 -3.00 -6.85
C PRO A 113 -12.63 -1.68 -7.61
N ASP A 114 -12.31 -0.61 -6.88
CA ASP A 114 -11.99 0.70 -7.49
C ASP A 114 -10.51 0.82 -7.85
N HIS A 115 -9.70 -0.01 -7.20
CA HIS A 115 -8.25 0.00 -7.30
C HIS A 115 -7.71 -1.42 -7.09
N VAL A 116 -6.66 -1.78 -7.80
CA VAL A 116 -5.94 -3.04 -7.66
C VAL A 116 -4.46 -2.74 -7.45
N SER A 117 -3.89 -3.26 -6.37
CA SER A 117 -2.44 -3.37 -6.23
C SER A 117 -2.05 -4.77 -6.66
N TRP A 118 -1.39 -4.90 -7.79
CA TRP A 118 -0.97 -6.19 -8.33
C TRP A 118 0.54 -6.22 -8.49
N TYR A 119 1.20 -7.09 -7.73
CA TYR A 119 2.65 -7.08 -7.57
C TYR A 119 3.25 -8.46 -7.39
N GLN A 120 4.49 -8.61 -7.86
CA GLN A 120 5.26 -9.85 -7.77
C GLN A 120 5.69 -10.13 -6.32
N LEU A 121 5.69 -11.41 -5.93
CA LEU A 121 6.29 -11.84 -4.67
C LEU A 121 7.80 -11.58 -4.71
N THR A 122 8.31 -10.80 -3.75
CA THR A 122 9.73 -10.58 -3.53
C THR A 122 10.20 -11.22 -2.23
N LEU A 123 11.45 -11.72 -2.23
CA LEU A 123 12.06 -12.36 -1.06
C LEU A 123 12.84 -11.33 -0.24
N GLU A 124 12.17 -10.68 0.69
CA GLU A 124 12.75 -9.61 1.50
C GLU A 124 13.68 -10.13 2.60
N PRO A 125 14.83 -9.48 2.84
CA PRO A 125 15.73 -9.83 3.93
C PRO A 125 15.02 -9.87 5.30
N ASN A 126 15.45 -10.78 6.17
CA ASN A 126 14.89 -11.00 7.50
C ASN A 126 13.46 -11.60 7.51
N THR A 127 12.96 -12.09 6.39
CA THR A 127 11.71 -12.86 6.32
C THR A 127 11.98 -14.36 6.35
N ARG A 128 10.93 -15.16 6.64
CA ARG A 128 11.00 -16.63 6.58
C ARG A 128 11.33 -17.10 5.16
N PHE A 129 10.76 -16.47 4.13
CA PHE A 129 11.02 -16.81 2.73
C PHE A 129 12.45 -16.51 2.30
N TYR A 130 13.06 -15.44 2.81
CA TYR A 130 14.48 -15.19 2.56
C TYR A 130 15.39 -16.25 3.18
N GLN A 131 15.06 -16.73 4.41
CA GLN A 131 15.83 -17.77 5.10
C GLN A 131 15.63 -19.16 4.51
N ARG A 132 14.44 -19.43 3.97
CA ARG A 132 14.05 -20.71 3.35
C ARG A 132 13.24 -20.40 2.09
N PRO A 133 13.91 -20.06 0.98
CA PRO A 133 13.25 -19.68 -0.25
C PRO A 133 12.35 -20.81 -0.77
N PRO A 134 11.08 -20.56 -1.07
CA PRO A 134 10.25 -21.50 -1.79
C PRO A 134 10.69 -21.62 -3.24
N VAL A 135 10.23 -22.63 -3.93
CA VAL A 135 10.37 -22.72 -5.39
C VAL A 135 9.38 -21.73 -6.00
N LEU A 136 9.91 -20.73 -6.70
CA LEU A 136 9.14 -19.73 -7.43
C LEU A 136 9.15 -20.03 -8.93
N PRO A 137 8.20 -19.47 -9.71
CA PRO A 137 8.28 -19.47 -11.16
C PRO A 137 9.60 -18.86 -11.65
N ASP A 138 10.07 -19.26 -12.82
CA ASP A 138 11.25 -18.67 -13.47
C ASP A 138 10.94 -17.25 -14.01
N ASP A 139 12.01 -16.53 -14.38
CA ASP A 139 11.92 -15.13 -14.81
C ASP A 139 11.03 -14.97 -16.07
N ASP A 140 11.13 -15.90 -17.03
CA ASP A 140 10.31 -15.87 -18.25
C ASP A 140 8.82 -16.04 -17.91
N SER A 141 8.48 -16.98 -17.01
CA SER A 141 7.12 -17.17 -16.52
C SER A 141 6.59 -15.95 -15.74
N LEU A 142 7.45 -15.27 -14.98
CA LEU A 142 7.10 -14.06 -14.25
C LEU A 142 6.82 -12.88 -15.19
N GLU A 143 7.61 -12.74 -16.26
CA GLU A 143 7.39 -11.74 -17.31
C GLU A 143 6.07 -12.00 -18.04
N ASP A 144 5.82 -13.24 -18.47
CA ASP A 144 4.56 -13.64 -19.11
C ASP A 144 3.34 -13.36 -18.19
N MET A 145 3.43 -13.67 -16.88
CA MET A 145 2.37 -13.34 -15.92
C MET A 145 2.14 -11.84 -15.86
N MET A 146 3.20 -11.05 -15.78
CA MET A 146 3.14 -9.59 -15.71
C MET A 146 2.46 -9.01 -16.95
N GLU A 147 2.90 -9.38 -18.14
CA GLU A 147 2.34 -8.87 -19.40
C GLU A 147 0.88 -9.25 -19.60
N ALA A 148 0.55 -10.52 -19.36
CA ALA A 148 -0.82 -10.99 -19.49
C ALA A 148 -1.77 -10.35 -18.47
N GLY A 149 -1.31 -10.17 -17.22
CA GLY A 149 -2.11 -9.52 -16.19
C GLY A 149 -2.29 -8.02 -16.43
N GLN A 150 -1.28 -7.32 -16.95
CA GLN A 150 -1.40 -5.91 -17.36
C GLN A 150 -2.44 -5.75 -18.48
N SER A 151 -2.42 -6.65 -19.46
CA SER A 151 -3.42 -6.65 -20.54
C SER A 151 -4.83 -6.86 -19.99
N LEU A 152 -5.01 -7.83 -19.10
CA LEU A 152 -6.29 -8.13 -18.47
C LEU A 152 -6.84 -6.95 -17.65
N LEU A 153 -5.99 -6.27 -16.89
CA LEU A 153 -6.35 -5.07 -16.13
C LEU A 153 -6.75 -3.92 -17.06
N ALA A 154 -6.01 -3.73 -18.16
CA ALA A 154 -6.32 -2.69 -19.14
C ALA A 154 -7.68 -2.95 -19.83
N ASP A 155 -7.97 -4.21 -20.22
CA ASP A 155 -9.24 -4.62 -20.80
C ASP A 155 -10.42 -4.41 -19.83
N ALA A 156 -10.16 -4.54 -18.52
CA ALA A 156 -11.11 -4.23 -17.45
C ALA A 156 -11.18 -2.74 -17.07
N ALA A 157 -10.60 -1.86 -17.89
CA ALA A 157 -10.57 -0.40 -17.71
C ALA A 157 -9.82 0.09 -16.46
N PHE A 158 -8.93 -0.71 -15.89
CA PHE A 158 -7.96 -0.24 -14.91
C PHE A 158 -6.75 0.37 -15.63
N ARG A 159 -6.32 1.55 -15.18
CA ARG A 159 -5.13 2.22 -15.70
C ARG A 159 -3.99 2.08 -14.71
N GLN A 160 -2.87 1.57 -15.19
CA GLN A 160 -1.63 1.60 -14.42
C GLN A 160 -1.17 3.05 -14.25
N TYR A 161 -0.85 3.47 -13.04
CA TYR A 161 -0.32 4.80 -12.78
C TYR A 161 1.03 4.79 -12.05
N GLU A 162 1.39 3.65 -11.46
CA GLU A 162 2.72 3.35 -10.92
C GLU A 162 3.01 1.86 -11.09
N ILE A 163 4.22 1.41 -10.78
CA ILE A 163 4.75 0.07 -11.09
C ILE A 163 3.77 -1.07 -10.74
N SER A 164 3.08 -0.98 -9.60
CA SER A 164 2.26 -2.07 -9.05
C SER A 164 0.80 -1.68 -8.82
N ALA A 165 0.36 -0.48 -9.22
CA ALA A 165 -0.97 -0.02 -8.90
C ALA A 165 -1.78 0.39 -10.12
N TYR A 166 -3.00 -0.10 -10.15
CA TYR A 166 -3.97 0.03 -11.23
C TYR A 166 -5.28 0.59 -10.66
N ALA A 167 -5.84 1.59 -11.29
CA ALA A 167 -7.01 2.28 -10.77
C ALA A 167 -8.06 2.56 -11.85
N GLY A 168 -9.32 2.51 -11.45
CA GLY A 168 -10.39 3.15 -12.20
C GLY A 168 -10.19 4.66 -12.27
N VAL A 169 -10.94 5.34 -13.14
CA VAL A 169 -10.82 6.78 -13.34
C VAL A 169 -11.04 7.54 -12.03
N GLY A 170 -10.04 8.34 -11.62
CA GLY A 170 -10.08 9.15 -10.41
C GLY A 170 -9.97 8.35 -9.09
N ARG A 171 -9.54 7.06 -9.16
CA ARG A 171 -9.40 6.18 -7.98
C ARG A 171 -7.94 5.88 -7.60
N GLN A 172 -6.98 6.60 -8.15
CA GLN A 172 -5.57 6.50 -7.76
C GLN A 172 -5.39 6.80 -6.26
N ALA A 173 -4.55 6.04 -5.57
CA ALA A 173 -4.25 6.26 -4.16
C ALA A 173 -3.43 7.54 -3.97
N ARG A 174 -3.99 8.53 -3.26
CA ARG A 174 -3.34 9.85 -3.10
C ARG A 174 -2.07 9.77 -2.27
N HIS A 175 -2.04 8.92 -1.24
CA HIS A 175 -0.84 8.75 -0.43
C HIS A 175 0.30 8.11 -1.24
N ASN A 176 0.01 7.15 -2.14
CA ASN A 176 1.01 6.60 -3.05
C ASN A 176 1.56 7.69 -3.99
N LEU A 177 0.67 8.44 -4.63
CA LEU A 177 1.07 9.55 -5.50
C LEU A 177 1.92 10.58 -4.76
N ASN A 178 1.56 10.90 -3.49
CA ASN A 178 2.37 11.81 -2.68
C ASN A 178 3.81 11.30 -2.49
N TYR A 179 3.98 10.01 -2.23
CA TYR A 179 5.33 9.41 -2.11
C TYR A 179 6.08 9.43 -3.44
N TRP A 180 5.44 8.99 -4.51
CA TRP A 180 6.08 8.90 -5.83
C TRP A 180 6.38 10.26 -6.45
N GLN A 181 5.62 11.28 -6.12
CA GLN A 181 5.88 12.69 -6.47
C GLN A 181 6.86 13.38 -5.51
N PHE A 182 7.50 12.63 -4.64
CA PHE A 182 8.44 13.13 -3.64
C PHE A 182 7.84 14.14 -2.67
N GLY A 183 6.53 14.03 -2.37
CA GLY A 183 5.82 14.90 -1.43
C GLY A 183 6.26 14.71 0.02
N ASP A 184 5.94 15.68 0.86
CA ASP A 184 6.18 15.62 2.30
C ASP A 184 5.13 14.81 3.04
N TYR A 185 5.54 14.20 4.15
CA TYR A 185 4.64 13.45 5.02
C TYR A 185 5.16 13.36 6.46
N LEU A 186 4.23 13.27 7.40
CA LEU A 186 4.50 13.09 8.81
C LEU A 186 4.30 11.61 9.20
N GLY A 187 5.33 10.98 9.73
CA GLY A 187 5.20 9.65 10.31
C GLY A 187 4.72 9.70 11.76
N ILE A 188 3.64 9.00 12.09
CA ILE A 188 3.10 8.87 13.47
C ILE A 188 3.00 7.40 13.80
N GLY A 189 3.49 7.01 14.97
CA GLY A 189 3.48 5.62 15.43
C GLY A 189 4.86 4.99 15.50
N ALA A 190 4.93 3.80 16.11
CA ALA A 190 6.17 3.04 16.25
C ALA A 190 6.68 2.61 14.86
N GLY A 191 7.96 2.84 14.59
CA GLY A 191 8.61 2.53 13.33
C GLY A 191 8.30 3.50 12.19
N ALA A 192 7.49 4.52 12.42
CA ALA A 192 7.09 5.44 11.37
C ALA A 192 8.25 6.31 10.88
N HIS A 193 8.30 6.53 9.59
CA HIS A 193 9.20 7.45 8.91
C HIS A 193 8.46 8.72 8.51
N GLY A 194 9.18 9.81 8.32
CA GLY A 194 8.65 11.06 7.81
C GLY A 194 9.65 11.74 6.90
N LYS A 195 9.15 12.59 6.01
CA LYS A 195 9.93 13.45 5.12
C LYS A 195 9.38 14.86 5.20
N LEU A 196 10.23 15.83 5.40
CA LEU A 196 9.88 17.25 5.39
C LEU A 196 10.91 18.01 4.57
N THR A 197 10.41 18.85 3.69
CA THR A 197 11.22 19.76 2.86
C THR A 197 11.11 21.17 3.42
N SER A 198 12.23 21.78 3.78
CA SER A 198 12.27 23.18 4.23
C SER A 198 12.50 24.16 3.08
N THR A 199 12.35 25.45 3.36
CA THR A 199 12.75 26.51 2.42
C THR A 199 14.20 26.33 2.00
N GLY A 200 14.45 26.38 0.68
CA GLY A 200 15.77 26.08 0.10
C GLY A 200 16.00 24.59 -0.20
N CYS A 201 14.93 23.82 -0.38
CA CYS A 201 14.93 22.43 -0.85
C CYS A 201 15.72 21.44 0.04
N GLN A 202 15.86 21.77 1.33
CA GLN A 202 16.55 20.87 2.26
C GLN A 202 15.61 19.79 2.77
N VAL A 203 15.86 18.55 2.39
CA VAL A 203 15.09 17.39 2.83
C VAL A 203 15.59 16.88 4.17
N ARG A 204 14.67 16.72 5.10
CA ARG A 204 14.89 16.11 6.43
C ARG A 204 14.07 14.83 6.54
N ARG A 205 14.73 13.74 6.85
CA ARG A 205 14.09 12.46 7.20
C ARG A 205 13.95 12.34 8.72
N THR A 206 12.85 11.74 9.14
CA THR A 206 12.61 11.41 10.56
C THR A 206 12.30 9.93 10.69
N ILE A 207 12.81 9.29 11.76
CA ILE A 207 12.62 7.86 12.01
C ILE A 207 12.24 7.68 13.49
N LYS A 208 11.15 6.96 13.73
CA LYS A 208 10.69 6.63 15.08
C LYS A 208 11.12 5.23 15.49
N ARG A 209 11.23 5.00 16.79
CA ARG A 209 11.57 3.68 17.35
C ARG A 209 10.59 2.62 16.88
N ARG A 210 11.11 1.48 16.41
CA ARG A 210 10.28 0.37 15.91
C ARG A 210 9.53 -0.35 17.03
N HIS A 211 10.16 -0.53 18.20
CA HIS A 211 9.54 -1.24 19.31
C HIS A 211 8.46 -0.37 19.97
N PRO A 212 7.18 -0.82 20.06
CA PRO A 212 6.07 0.02 20.53
C PRO A 212 6.26 0.62 21.92
N LEU A 213 6.75 -0.15 22.91
CA LEU A 213 6.99 0.36 24.26
C LEU A 213 8.10 1.42 24.28
N ALA A 214 9.19 1.19 23.54
CA ALA A 214 10.26 2.17 23.45
C ALA A 214 9.81 3.46 22.75
N TYR A 215 8.91 3.37 21.75
CA TYR A 215 8.28 4.52 21.12
C TYR A 215 7.42 5.31 22.14
N LEU A 216 6.63 4.63 22.96
CA LEU A 216 5.80 5.28 23.98
C LEU A 216 6.66 5.96 25.05
N ASP A 217 7.77 5.34 25.47
CA ASP A 217 8.72 5.94 26.40
C ASP A 217 9.38 7.20 25.83
N ASP A 218 9.76 7.17 24.54
CA ASP A 218 10.34 8.34 23.86
C ASP A 218 9.32 9.49 23.78
N ILE A 219 8.04 9.20 23.50
CA ILE A 219 6.97 10.19 23.55
C ILE A 219 6.83 10.80 24.94
N ALA A 220 6.84 9.98 25.98
CA ALA A 220 6.71 10.46 27.37
C ALA A 220 7.87 11.36 27.80
N ARG A 221 9.07 11.15 27.23
CA ARG A 221 10.28 11.94 27.49
C ARG A 221 10.43 13.17 26.57
N GLY A 222 9.52 13.36 25.60
CA GLY A 222 9.63 14.39 24.60
C GLY A 222 10.72 14.14 23.52
N SER A 223 11.34 12.97 23.51
CA SER A 223 12.35 12.55 22.55
C SER A 223 11.72 11.62 21.52
N VAL A 224 11.12 12.18 20.50
CA VAL A 224 10.16 11.45 19.66
C VAL A 224 10.80 10.69 18.52
N GLN A 225 12.00 11.08 18.08
CA GLN A 225 12.56 10.56 16.82
C GLN A 225 14.03 10.88 16.63
N SER A 226 14.72 10.07 15.87
CA SER A 226 15.96 10.47 15.20
C SER A 226 15.62 11.25 13.93
N ALA A 227 16.49 12.16 13.56
CA ALA A 227 16.33 12.92 12.32
C ALA A 227 17.70 13.15 11.68
N TYR A 228 17.74 13.09 10.36
CA TYR A 228 18.94 13.42 9.58
C TYR A 228 18.54 14.26 8.36
N ARG A 229 19.51 14.99 7.84
CA ARG A 229 19.36 15.73 6.59
C ARG A 229 19.87 14.84 5.47
N VAL A 230 19.12 14.79 4.37
CA VAL A 230 19.57 14.20 3.11
C VAL A 230 20.60 15.14 2.51
N THR A 231 21.75 14.60 2.11
CA THR A 231 22.81 15.40 1.48
C THR A 231 22.44 15.74 0.05
N GLU A 232 23.11 16.73 -0.55
CA GLU A 232 22.89 17.13 -1.93
C GLU A 232 23.22 15.98 -2.92
N ASP A 233 24.22 15.16 -2.60
CA ASP A 233 24.60 14.00 -3.41
C ASP A 233 23.62 12.82 -3.31
N GLU A 234 22.92 12.68 -2.17
CA GLU A 234 21.90 11.64 -1.96
C GLU A 234 20.54 12.01 -2.54
N LEU A 235 20.24 13.30 -2.61
CA LEU A 235 18.92 13.80 -2.98
C LEU A 235 18.44 13.32 -4.37
N PRO A 236 19.26 13.32 -5.44
CA PRO A 236 18.84 12.79 -6.72
C PRO A 236 18.45 11.30 -6.67
N VAL A 237 19.21 10.49 -5.94
CA VAL A 237 18.91 9.06 -5.79
C VAL A 237 17.60 8.85 -5.06
N GLU A 238 17.39 9.55 -3.94
CA GLU A 238 16.13 9.48 -3.18
C GLU A 238 14.94 9.95 -4.02
N PHE A 239 15.10 10.99 -4.81
CA PHE A 239 14.05 11.49 -5.70
C PHE A 239 13.70 10.46 -6.76
N PHE A 240 14.67 9.94 -7.52
CA PHE A 240 14.43 9.04 -8.61
C PHE A 240 13.95 7.64 -8.17
N LEU A 241 14.35 7.16 -6.98
CA LEU A 241 13.80 5.93 -6.40
C LEU A 241 12.27 5.99 -6.22
N ASN A 242 11.71 7.18 -6.01
CA ASN A 242 10.27 7.39 -5.94
C ASN A 242 9.68 7.73 -7.31
N ALA A 243 10.23 8.73 -7.97
CA ALA A 243 9.68 9.33 -9.17
C ALA A 243 9.60 8.36 -10.37
N LEU A 244 10.59 7.47 -10.51
CA LEU A 244 10.62 6.46 -11.58
C LEU A 244 9.59 5.33 -11.40
N ARG A 245 8.86 5.32 -10.29
CA ARG A 245 7.71 4.41 -10.14
C ARG A 245 6.50 4.86 -10.95
N LEU A 246 6.37 6.15 -11.24
CA LEU A 246 5.23 6.69 -11.99
C LEU A 246 5.34 6.34 -13.49
N THR A 247 4.28 5.78 -14.05
CA THR A 247 4.23 5.40 -15.48
C THR A 247 4.23 6.61 -16.42
N GLU A 248 3.68 7.75 -15.98
CA GLU A 248 3.69 9.01 -16.73
C GLU A 248 4.99 9.82 -16.53
N GLY A 249 5.90 9.31 -15.66
CA GLY A 249 7.13 10.00 -15.30
C GLY A 249 6.89 11.27 -14.47
N VAL A 250 7.92 12.11 -14.41
CA VAL A 250 7.89 13.38 -13.67
C VAL A 250 8.45 14.50 -14.51
N SER A 251 7.96 15.72 -14.30
CA SER A 251 8.50 16.88 -15.01
C SER A 251 9.90 17.24 -14.49
N VAL A 252 10.77 17.73 -15.37
CA VAL A 252 12.09 18.26 -14.97
C VAL A 252 11.94 19.39 -13.95
N ALA A 253 10.89 20.19 -14.05
CA ALA A 253 10.61 21.27 -13.10
C ALA A 253 10.38 20.74 -11.67
N THR A 254 9.80 19.56 -11.50
CA THR A 254 9.61 18.95 -10.19
C THR A 254 10.94 18.55 -9.52
N PHE A 255 11.94 18.20 -10.31
CA PHE A 255 13.27 17.86 -9.79
C PHE A 255 14.09 19.10 -9.40
N VAL A 256 13.90 20.22 -10.09
CA VAL A 256 14.68 21.45 -9.91
C VAL A 256 14.14 22.33 -8.77
N GLN A 257 12.91 22.08 -8.29
CA GLN A 257 12.28 22.77 -7.16
C GLN A 257 12.70 22.18 -5.81
#